data_bca4582d7a192051dee73bb1577d3fa9
#
_entry.id   bca4582d7a192051dee73bb1577d3fa9
#
_cell.length_a   1.000
_cell.length_b   1.000
_cell.length_c   1.000
_cell.angle_alpha   90.00
_cell.angle_beta   90.00
_cell.angle_gamma   90.00
#
_symmetry.space_group_name_H-M   'P 1'
#
loop_
_entity.id
_entity.type
_entity.pdbx_description
1 polymer ?
#
loop_
_entity_poly.entity_id
_entity_poly.type
_entity_poly.pdbx_seq_one_letter_code
_entity_poly.pdbx_strand_id
1 'polypeptide(L)'
;MDIGQWTKGFEMKKILYFVACLCVLAGCQPTQQARVYGRYVPERKDDFAWENEYAAFRMYGPALLTENPSNGVDLWLKASPELVVDSFYYREHTLGLPYHINYGKGLDCYKVAHTVGCGGLAIVSDSTLYVGGPYSSWEILEQTPNKLVFKLIYDSLLVCDQIMNGEITITAEAGKILNRADVVVNCPTRIGLPHLYAGGGIYLHDTIDHIMQCSQCGAIAYAEDALSDSQAAKMNSEYNGSTSQGRDYVAVITPGATRQEIIDGSLLSLRKYHVGDTLTYYFGACWSEWKDGEKSMPTDESWFDAVREAAKSIE
;
A
#
# COMPACT_ATOMS: atom_id res chain seq x y z
N MET A 1 -66.33 -36.24 -47.89
CA MET A 1 -66.63 -35.93 -46.52
C MET A 1 -65.34 -35.98 -45.73
N ASP A 2 -65.03 -35.15 -45.13
CA ASP A 2 -63.85 -34.34 -44.90
C ASP A 2 -62.69 -35.06 -44.20
N ILE A 3 -61.55 -35.10 -44.86
CA ILE A 3 -60.28 -35.59 -44.30
C ILE A 3 -59.35 -34.41 -44.32
N GLY A 4 -59.18 -33.75 -43.20
CA GLY A 4 -58.27 -32.60 -43.17
C GLY A 4 -58.06 -31.99 -41.79
N GLN A 5 -57.45 -32.72 -40.89
CA GLN A 5 -56.82 -32.06 -39.69
C GLN A 5 -55.90 -33.02 -38.93
N TRP A 6 -54.71 -33.23 -39.42
CA TRP A 6 -53.65 -33.84 -38.63
C TRP A 6 -52.30 -33.52 -39.28
N THR A 7 -51.77 -32.33 -39.12
CA THR A 7 -50.32 -32.05 -39.27
C THR A 7 -49.97 -30.61 -38.88
N LYS A 8 -50.13 -30.24 -37.61
CA LYS A 8 -49.50 -28.97 -37.09
C LYS A 8 -49.01 -29.06 -35.64
N GLY A 9 -48.79 -30.23 -35.11
CA GLY A 9 -48.44 -30.42 -33.68
C GLY A 9 -47.02 -30.86 -33.41
N PHE A 10 -46.15 -31.02 -34.41
CA PHE A 10 -44.87 -31.72 -34.20
C PHE A 10 -43.60 -30.85 -34.35
N GLU A 11 -43.72 -29.66 -34.86
CA GLU A 11 -42.55 -28.78 -35.10
C GLU A 11 -42.23 -27.78 -33.96
N MET A 12 -43.21 -27.44 -33.13
CA MET A 12 -42.97 -26.46 -32.05
C MET A 12 -42.28 -27.02 -30.82
N LYS A 13 -42.29 -28.33 -30.58
CA LYS A 13 -41.61 -28.93 -29.43
C LYS A 13 -40.10 -29.11 -29.59
N LYS A 14 -39.60 -29.16 -30.82
CA LYS A 14 -38.14 -29.29 -31.07
C LYS A 14 -37.37 -27.96 -30.98
N ILE A 15 -38.04 -26.85 -31.23
CA ILE A 15 -37.41 -25.50 -31.13
C ILE A 15 -37.27 -25.08 -29.65
N LEU A 16 -38.19 -25.49 -28.78
CA LEU A 16 -38.11 -25.15 -27.35
C LEU A 16 -36.99 -25.89 -26.61
N TYR A 17 -36.61 -27.08 -27.03
CA TYR A 17 -35.46 -27.80 -26.43
C TYR A 17 -34.09 -27.30 -26.89
N PHE A 18 -34.00 -26.66 -28.05
CA PHE A 18 -32.73 -26.08 -28.54
C PHE A 18 -32.40 -24.72 -27.90
N VAL A 19 -33.42 -23.96 -27.52
CA VAL A 19 -33.25 -22.69 -26.81
C VAL A 19 -32.95 -22.89 -25.32
N ALA A 20 -33.49 -23.95 -24.71
CA ALA A 20 -33.21 -24.27 -23.30
C ALA A 20 -31.81 -24.84 -23.06
N CYS A 21 -31.16 -25.47 -24.06
CA CYS A 21 -29.77 -25.96 -23.94
C CYS A 21 -28.71 -24.91 -24.20
N LEU A 22 -29.04 -23.76 -24.83
CA LEU A 22 -28.07 -22.68 -25.01
C LEU A 22 -27.91 -21.72 -23.78
N CYS A 23 -28.88 -21.77 -22.87
CA CYS A 23 -28.83 -20.94 -21.65
C CYS A 23 -28.06 -21.57 -20.47
N VAL A 24 -27.56 -22.80 -20.59
CA VAL A 24 -26.83 -23.51 -19.50
C VAL A 24 -25.33 -23.47 -19.67
N LEU A 25 -24.83 -22.86 -20.74
CA LEU A 25 -23.39 -22.64 -20.96
C LEU A 25 -22.92 -21.18 -20.72
N ALA A 26 -23.75 -20.34 -20.09
CA ALA A 26 -23.23 -19.19 -19.36
C ALA A 26 -22.51 -19.74 -18.13
N GLY A 27 -21.34 -20.33 -18.36
CA GLY A 27 -20.51 -20.92 -17.34
C GLY A 27 -20.32 -19.92 -16.22
N CYS A 28 -20.60 -20.34 -15.00
CA CYS A 28 -20.03 -19.74 -13.80
C CYS A 28 -18.50 -19.68 -14.06
N GLN A 29 -18.01 -18.57 -14.58
CA GLN A 29 -16.58 -18.29 -14.53
C GLN A 29 -16.25 -18.32 -13.04
N PRO A 30 -15.31 -19.14 -12.58
CA PRO A 30 -14.90 -19.07 -11.19
C PRO A 30 -14.50 -17.62 -10.94
N THR A 31 -15.17 -16.96 -10.01
CA THR A 31 -14.79 -15.61 -9.59
C THR A 31 -13.35 -15.71 -9.12
N GLN A 32 -12.43 -15.11 -9.88
CA GLN A 32 -11.03 -15.10 -9.51
C GLN A 32 -10.91 -14.46 -8.12
N GLN A 33 -10.31 -15.20 -7.18
CA GLN A 33 -10.09 -14.68 -5.83
C GLN A 33 -9.21 -13.42 -5.93
N ALA A 34 -9.64 -12.35 -5.26
CA ALA A 34 -8.88 -11.11 -5.23
C ALA A 34 -7.55 -11.32 -4.48
N ARG A 35 -6.47 -10.83 -5.07
CA ARG A 35 -5.10 -10.85 -4.54
C ARG A 35 -4.62 -9.46 -4.13
N VAL A 36 -5.33 -8.44 -4.59
CA VAL A 36 -5.12 -7.03 -4.27
C VAL A 36 -6.47 -6.44 -3.92
N TYR A 37 -6.51 -5.59 -2.91
CA TYR A 37 -7.75 -4.98 -2.44
C TYR A 37 -7.46 -3.61 -1.82
N GLY A 38 -8.45 -2.73 -1.82
CA GLY A 38 -8.39 -1.49 -1.06
C GLY A 38 -9.73 -0.80 -1.00
N ARG A 39 -9.90 0.01 0.03
CA ARG A 39 -11.11 0.78 0.26
C ARG A 39 -10.89 2.00 1.15
N TYR A 40 -11.82 2.91 1.07
CA TYR A 40 -12.04 3.95 2.06
C TYR A 40 -12.63 3.35 3.35
N VAL A 41 -12.18 3.86 4.51
CA VAL A 41 -12.50 3.32 5.83
C VAL A 41 -13.09 4.43 6.72
N PRO A 42 -14.36 4.80 6.52
CA PRO A 42 -15.00 5.88 7.29
C PRO A 42 -15.13 5.52 8.77
N GLU A 43 -15.23 4.24 9.10
CA GLU A 43 -15.33 3.77 10.49
C GLU A 43 -14.04 3.97 11.30
N ARG A 44 -12.90 4.24 10.62
CA ARG A 44 -11.63 4.54 11.28
C ARG A 44 -11.04 5.85 10.74
N LYS A 45 -11.60 6.99 11.19
CA LYS A 45 -11.04 8.34 10.95
C LYS A 45 -10.83 8.70 9.47
N ASP A 46 -11.70 8.16 8.60
CA ASP A 46 -11.65 8.40 7.15
C ASP A 46 -10.35 7.93 6.47
N ASP A 47 -9.73 6.86 6.97
CA ASP A 47 -8.52 6.30 6.39
C ASP A 47 -8.77 5.72 4.97
N PHE A 48 -7.71 5.55 4.19
CA PHE A 48 -7.71 4.72 3.00
C PHE A 48 -6.74 3.57 3.21
N ALA A 49 -7.25 2.33 3.21
CA ALA A 49 -6.47 1.13 3.41
C ALA A 49 -6.43 0.27 2.15
N TRP A 50 -5.28 -0.32 1.86
CA TRP A 50 -5.11 -1.25 0.74
C TRP A 50 -4.10 -2.34 1.07
N GLU A 51 -4.08 -3.38 0.28
CA GLU A 51 -3.17 -4.49 0.46
C GLU A 51 -2.85 -5.18 -0.87
N ASN A 52 -1.68 -5.78 -0.90
CA ASN A 52 -1.27 -6.78 -1.87
C ASN A 52 -1.03 -8.11 -1.13
N GLU A 53 -0.38 -9.07 -1.78
CA GLU A 53 -0.11 -10.37 -1.18
C GLU A 53 0.90 -10.32 -0.04
N TYR A 54 1.75 -9.29 0.04
CA TYR A 54 2.90 -9.23 0.96
C TYR A 54 2.63 -8.41 2.20
N ALA A 55 1.92 -7.31 2.07
CA ALA A 55 1.63 -6.38 3.16
C ALA A 55 0.30 -5.65 2.95
N ALA A 56 -0.26 -5.11 4.03
CA ALA A 56 -1.32 -4.15 3.96
C ALA A 56 -0.80 -2.76 4.40
N PHE A 57 -1.42 -1.72 3.87
CA PHE A 57 -1.00 -0.34 4.03
C PHE A 57 -2.20 0.54 4.35
N ARG A 58 -1.92 1.68 4.96
CA ARG A 58 -2.94 2.66 5.30
C ARG A 58 -2.40 4.09 5.15
N MET A 59 -3.20 4.96 4.56
CA MET A 59 -3.00 6.41 4.62
C MET A 59 -4.04 7.01 5.55
N TYR A 60 -3.59 7.88 6.44
CA TYR A 60 -4.48 8.52 7.41
C TYR A 60 -5.43 9.50 6.74
N GLY A 61 -6.68 9.45 7.18
CA GLY A 61 -7.76 10.25 6.66
C GLY A 61 -7.85 11.64 7.27
N PRO A 62 -8.65 12.53 6.66
CA PRO A 62 -8.80 13.93 7.08
C PRO A 62 -9.28 14.12 8.52
N ALA A 63 -9.99 13.16 9.10
CA ALA A 63 -10.40 13.21 10.49
C ALA A 63 -9.23 13.13 11.48
N LEU A 64 -8.04 12.72 11.05
CA LEU A 64 -6.82 12.70 11.86
C LEU A 64 -5.99 13.98 11.79
N LEU A 65 -6.41 15.00 11.04
CA LEU A 65 -5.63 16.23 10.81
C LEU A 65 -5.14 16.90 12.10
N THR A 66 -5.93 16.83 13.18
CA THR A 66 -5.58 17.44 14.47
C THR A 66 -4.95 16.48 15.48
N GLU A 67 -5.04 15.16 15.23
CA GLU A 67 -4.54 14.13 16.16
C GLU A 67 -3.19 13.58 15.68
N ASN A 68 -3.09 13.31 14.40
CA ASN A 68 -1.89 12.75 13.76
C ASN A 68 -1.78 13.25 12.31
N PRO A 69 -1.35 14.51 12.10
CA PRO A 69 -1.30 15.12 10.77
C PRO A 69 -0.11 14.58 9.96
N SER A 70 -0.26 13.39 9.38
CA SER A 70 0.80 12.75 8.59
C SER A 70 0.28 12.29 7.23
N ASN A 71 1.11 12.42 6.20
CA ASN A 71 0.96 11.74 4.92
C ASN A 71 1.86 10.50 4.80
N GLY A 72 2.43 10.05 5.91
CA GLY A 72 3.22 8.82 5.95
C GLY A 72 2.35 7.59 5.72
N VAL A 73 2.95 6.59 5.08
CA VAL A 73 2.30 5.31 4.86
C VAL A 73 2.44 4.43 6.10
N ASP A 74 1.34 3.92 6.57
CA ASP A 74 1.29 2.94 7.65
C ASP A 74 1.39 1.51 7.12
N LEU A 75 1.90 0.59 7.94
CA LEU A 75 2.19 -0.78 7.56
C LEU A 75 1.49 -1.78 8.48
N TRP A 76 0.80 -2.73 7.87
CA TRP A 76 0.29 -3.92 8.55
C TRP A 76 0.97 -5.16 7.99
N LEU A 77 1.58 -5.93 8.86
CA LEU A 77 2.26 -7.17 8.53
C LEU A 77 1.25 -8.27 8.26
N LYS A 78 1.51 -9.12 7.25
CA LYS A 78 0.67 -10.24 6.85
C LYS A 78 1.46 -11.55 6.96
N ALA A 79 0.84 -12.59 7.52
CA ALA A 79 1.46 -13.92 7.62
C ALA A 79 1.36 -14.73 6.31
N SER A 80 0.49 -14.32 5.38
CA SER A 80 0.23 -15.03 4.12
C SER A 80 -0.35 -14.11 3.06
N PRO A 81 -0.52 -14.55 1.80
CA PRO A 81 -1.19 -13.78 0.75
C PRO A 81 -2.67 -13.45 1.00
N GLU A 82 -3.30 -14.04 2.02
CA GLU A 82 -4.71 -13.78 2.33
C GLU A 82 -4.97 -12.28 2.55
N LEU A 83 -6.13 -11.79 2.10
CA LEU A 83 -6.58 -10.43 2.36
C LEU A 83 -6.96 -10.26 3.84
N VAL A 84 -6.44 -9.21 4.49
CA VAL A 84 -6.60 -9.00 5.93
C VAL A 84 -7.30 -7.68 6.30
N VAL A 85 -7.33 -6.69 5.43
CA VAL A 85 -7.84 -5.33 5.73
C VAL A 85 -9.22 -5.39 6.37
N ASP A 86 -10.21 -5.99 5.70
CA ASP A 86 -11.57 -6.07 6.25
C ASP A 86 -11.65 -6.89 7.53
N SER A 87 -10.87 -7.98 7.62
CA SER A 87 -10.89 -8.84 8.80
C SER A 87 -10.24 -8.17 10.03
N PHE A 88 -9.23 -7.33 9.83
CA PHE A 88 -8.57 -6.59 10.90
C PHE A 88 -9.50 -5.49 11.43
N TYR A 89 -10.11 -4.70 10.55
CA TYR A 89 -11.09 -3.71 10.97
C TYR A 89 -12.34 -4.33 11.63
N TYR A 90 -12.85 -5.45 11.09
CA TYR A 90 -13.96 -6.16 11.71
C TYR A 90 -13.63 -6.63 13.15
N ARG A 91 -12.44 -7.20 13.34
CA ARG A 91 -12.00 -7.64 14.68
C ARG A 91 -11.92 -6.47 15.65
N GLU A 92 -11.28 -5.38 15.24
CA GLU A 92 -11.13 -4.18 16.07
C GLU A 92 -12.49 -3.60 16.45
N HIS A 93 -13.32 -3.26 15.47
CA HIS A 93 -14.54 -2.48 15.68
C HIS A 93 -15.72 -3.32 16.16
N THR A 94 -15.80 -4.60 15.80
CA THR A 94 -16.95 -5.45 16.13
C THR A 94 -16.67 -6.40 17.28
N LEU A 95 -15.47 -6.95 17.35
CA LEU A 95 -15.12 -7.96 18.36
C LEU A 95 -14.31 -7.37 19.52
N GLY A 96 -13.85 -6.12 19.43
CA GLY A 96 -12.96 -5.51 20.43
C GLY A 96 -11.59 -6.18 20.51
N LEU A 97 -11.13 -6.80 19.42
CA LEU A 97 -9.84 -7.47 19.32
C LEU A 97 -8.86 -6.58 18.55
N PRO A 98 -7.92 -5.92 19.23
CA PRO A 98 -7.00 -4.96 18.63
C PRO A 98 -6.17 -5.56 17.49
N TYR A 99 -6.11 -4.90 16.33
CA TYR A 99 -5.27 -5.33 15.20
C TYR A 99 -3.76 -5.16 15.50
N HIS A 100 -3.39 -4.50 16.59
CA HIS A 100 -2.01 -4.44 17.10
C HIS A 100 -1.52 -5.77 17.70
N ILE A 101 -2.43 -6.73 17.95
CA ILE A 101 -2.10 -8.05 18.48
C ILE A 101 -2.08 -9.07 17.33
N ASN A 102 -1.02 -9.86 17.27
CA ASN A 102 -0.91 -10.97 16.34
C ASN A 102 -1.81 -12.13 16.74
N TYR A 103 -2.92 -12.30 16.03
CA TYR A 103 -3.84 -13.44 16.13
C TYR A 103 -3.55 -14.52 15.09
N GLY A 104 -2.31 -14.61 14.58
CA GLY A 104 -1.86 -15.61 13.61
C GLY A 104 -2.03 -15.24 12.13
N LYS A 105 -2.57 -14.04 11.82
CA LYS A 105 -2.69 -13.53 10.44
C LYS A 105 -1.82 -12.31 10.15
N GLY A 106 -1.17 -11.78 11.17
CA GLY A 106 -0.39 -10.55 11.12
C GLY A 106 -0.86 -9.52 12.14
N LEU A 107 -0.31 -8.32 12.09
CA LEU A 107 -0.56 -7.25 13.05
C LEU A 107 -0.19 -5.87 12.48
N ASP A 108 -0.76 -4.82 13.08
CA ASP A 108 -0.34 -3.43 12.96
C ASP A 108 0.68 -3.12 14.07
N CYS A 109 1.94 -2.97 13.73
CA CYS A 109 3.01 -2.71 14.69
C CYS A 109 3.94 -1.56 14.29
N TYR A 110 3.76 -0.99 13.11
CA TYR A 110 4.62 0.08 12.57
C TYR A 110 4.11 1.45 13.01
N LYS A 111 4.94 2.21 13.73
CA LYS A 111 4.57 3.53 14.23
C LYS A 111 4.90 4.63 13.23
N VAL A 112 3.90 5.18 12.57
CA VAL A 112 4.08 6.26 11.59
C VAL A 112 4.39 7.60 12.24
N ALA A 113 3.67 8.01 13.28
CA ALA A 113 3.74 9.35 13.85
C ALA A 113 3.62 10.44 12.77
N HIS A 114 4.29 11.61 12.93
CA HIS A 114 4.34 12.66 11.90
C HIS A 114 5.63 12.50 11.07
N THR A 115 5.69 11.44 10.28
CA THR A 115 6.86 11.09 9.45
C THR A 115 6.41 10.61 8.06
N VAL A 116 7.35 10.16 7.24
CA VAL A 116 7.06 9.53 5.95
C VAL A 116 6.54 8.09 6.07
N GLY A 117 6.60 7.49 7.26
CA GLY A 117 6.18 6.10 7.47
C GLY A 117 7.00 5.10 6.64
N CYS A 118 6.33 4.08 6.09
CA CYS A 118 6.96 2.98 5.35
C CYS A 118 6.98 3.18 3.82
N GLY A 119 7.13 4.41 3.33
CA GLY A 119 7.17 4.67 1.88
C GLY A 119 6.41 5.91 1.44
N GLY A 120 6.13 6.83 2.37
CA GLY A 120 5.45 8.08 2.05
C GLY A 120 6.29 9.05 1.24
N LEU A 121 5.63 10.04 0.64
CA LEU A 121 6.27 11.12 -0.11
C LEU A 121 7.18 11.94 0.79
N ALA A 122 8.45 12.04 0.40
CA ALA A 122 9.43 12.95 0.97
C ALA A 122 9.69 14.11 0.01
N ILE A 123 9.54 15.34 0.49
CA ILE A 123 9.94 16.55 -0.22
C ILE A 123 11.00 17.23 0.63
N VAL A 124 12.15 17.54 0.04
CA VAL A 124 13.29 18.16 0.72
C VAL A 124 13.73 19.42 0.00
N SER A 125 13.91 20.49 0.76
CA SER A 125 14.62 21.69 0.32
C SER A 125 15.79 21.95 1.25
N ASP A 126 16.97 22.14 0.69
CA ASP A 126 18.24 22.20 1.42
C ASP A 126 18.41 20.95 2.33
N SER A 127 18.23 21.09 3.64
CA SER A 127 18.29 20.00 4.62
C SER A 127 17.00 19.83 5.41
N THR A 128 15.90 20.43 4.96
CA THR A 128 14.59 20.35 5.63
C THR A 128 13.70 19.37 4.92
N LEU A 129 13.21 18.36 5.65
CA LEU A 129 12.17 17.43 5.20
C LEU A 129 10.80 18.03 5.48
N TYR A 130 9.95 18.06 4.46
CA TYR A 130 8.57 18.49 4.56
C TYR A 130 7.66 17.27 4.52
N VAL A 131 7.01 16.99 5.63
CA VAL A 131 5.98 15.93 5.77
C VAL A 131 4.63 16.60 5.70
N GLY A 132 3.78 16.15 4.77
CA GLY A 132 2.43 16.69 4.61
C GLY A 132 1.46 16.17 5.67
N GLY A 133 0.24 16.73 5.67
CA GLY A 133 -0.90 16.23 6.42
C GLY A 133 -1.65 15.12 5.68
N PRO A 134 -2.78 14.65 6.25
CA PRO A 134 -3.66 13.69 5.61
C PRO A 134 -4.19 14.18 4.26
N TYR A 135 -4.62 13.27 3.39
CA TYR A 135 -5.27 13.62 2.14
C TYR A 135 -6.62 14.32 2.37
N SER A 136 -7.08 15.11 1.39
CA SER A 136 -8.37 15.82 1.43
C SER A 136 -9.50 15.00 0.83
N SER A 137 -9.21 14.25 -0.24
CA SER A 137 -10.17 13.41 -0.94
C SER A 137 -9.48 12.27 -1.69
N TRP A 138 -10.26 11.30 -2.16
CA TRP A 138 -9.76 10.11 -2.80
C TRP A 138 -10.65 9.69 -3.98
N GLU A 139 -10.09 8.87 -4.88
CA GLU A 139 -10.81 8.26 -6.00
C GLU A 139 -10.21 6.87 -6.30
N ILE A 140 -11.06 5.85 -6.47
CA ILE A 140 -10.64 4.55 -7.01
C ILE A 140 -10.77 4.62 -8.53
N LEU A 141 -9.65 4.50 -9.24
CA LEU A 141 -9.56 4.57 -10.69
C LEU A 141 -9.73 3.19 -11.35
N GLU A 142 -9.22 2.15 -10.70
CA GLU A 142 -9.33 0.75 -11.15
C GLU A 142 -9.32 -0.18 -9.95
N GLN A 143 -10.22 -1.15 -9.94
CA GLN A 143 -10.19 -2.25 -8.94
C GLN A 143 -10.61 -3.55 -9.61
N THR A 144 -9.66 -4.46 -9.73
CA THR A 144 -9.82 -5.81 -10.25
C THR A 144 -9.25 -6.82 -9.25
N PRO A 145 -9.45 -8.12 -9.42
CA PRO A 145 -8.82 -9.11 -8.54
C PRO A 145 -7.30 -9.04 -8.46
N ASN A 146 -6.62 -8.48 -9.48
CA ASN A 146 -5.16 -8.46 -9.58
C ASN A 146 -4.56 -7.07 -9.60
N LYS A 147 -5.36 -6.02 -9.59
CA LYS A 147 -4.85 -4.65 -9.67
C LYS A 147 -5.80 -3.67 -9.00
N LEU A 148 -5.22 -2.79 -8.21
CA LEU A 148 -5.87 -1.61 -7.64
C LEU A 148 -5.10 -0.37 -8.08
N VAL A 149 -5.83 0.63 -8.58
CA VAL A 149 -5.30 1.98 -8.80
C VAL A 149 -6.22 2.97 -8.11
N PHE A 150 -5.67 3.78 -7.25
CA PHE A 150 -6.41 4.83 -6.56
C PHE A 150 -5.59 6.10 -6.46
N LYS A 151 -6.27 7.22 -6.30
CA LYS A 151 -5.69 8.54 -6.18
C LYS A 151 -6.06 9.15 -4.83
N LEU A 152 -5.10 9.76 -4.17
CA LEU A 152 -5.26 10.63 -3.01
C LEU A 152 -4.94 12.06 -3.41
N ILE A 153 -5.80 13.00 -3.03
CA ILE A 153 -5.70 14.42 -3.37
C ILE A 153 -5.37 15.21 -2.11
N TYR A 154 -4.43 16.12 -2.22
CA TYR A 154 -3.95 16.98 -1.15
C TYR A 154 -4.14 18.43 -1.52
N ASP A 155 -5.05 19.14 -0.84
CA ASP A 155 -5.34 20.55 -1.11
C ASP A 155 -4.33 21.49 -0.43
N SER A 156 -3.59 21.00 0.57
CA SER A 156 -2.66 21.81 1.34
C SER A 156 -1.43 21.00 1.76
N LEU A 157 -0.35 21.18 1.01
CA LEU A 157 0.99 20.71 1.35
C LEU A 157 1.85 21.94 1.66
N LEU A 158 2.27 22.11 2.90
CA LEU A 158 3.15 23.22 3.27
C LEU A 158 4.61 22.88 2.95
N VAL A 159 5.20 23.58 1.99
CA VAL A 159 6.60 23.40 1.58
C VAL A 159 7.24 24.76 1.39
N CYS A 160 8.32 25.04 2.13
CA CYS A 160 9.04 26.31 2.06
C CYS A 160 8.13 27.55 2.25
N ASP A 161 7.25 27.51 3.27
CA ASP A 161 6.26 28.54 3.58
C ASP A 161 5.25 28.82 2.46
N GLN A 162 5.14 27.91 1.49
CA GLN A 162 4.15 27.99 0.42
C GLN A 162 3.14 26.85 0.53
N ILE A 163 1.88 27.17 0.33
CA ILE A 163 0.83 26.17 0.24
C ILE A 163 0.79 25.64 -1.20
N MET A 164 1.06 24.36 -1.31
CA MET A 164 0.99 23.58 -2.56
C MET A 164 -0.22 22.65 -2.52
N ASN A 165 -0.65 22.18 -3.66
CA ASN A 165 -1.57 21.06 -3.78
C ASN A 165 -0.89 19.89 -4.51
N GLY A 166 -1.41 18.69 -4.34
CA GLY A 166 -0.80 17.53 -4.96
C GLY A 166 -1.77 16.36 -5.13
N GLU A 167 -1.33 15.44 -5.96
CA GLU A 167 -2.01 14.17 -6.18
C GLU A 167 -0.99 13.04 -6.06
N ILE A 168 -1.36 11.96 -5.39
CA ILE A 168 -0.59 10.71 -5.34
C ILE A 168 -1.48 9.61 -5.90
N THR A 169 -1.11 9.06 -7.05
CA THR A 169 -1.76 7.88 -7.62
C THR A 169 -0.96 6.64 -7.22
N ILE A 170 -1.59 5.73 -6.50
CA ILE A 170 -0.96 4.48 -6.05
C ILE A 170 -1.52 3.33 -6.90
N THR A 171 -0.60 2.50 -7.41
CA THR A 171 -0.91 1.26 -8.12
C THR A 171 -0.35 0.09 -7.34
N ALA A 172 -1.22 -0.83 -6.92
CA ALA A 172 -0.87 -2.12 -6.35
C ALA A 172 -1.25 -3.24 -7.32
N GLU A 173 -0.35 -4.19 -7.56
CA GLU A 173 -0.55 -5.29 -8.50
C GLU A 173 -0.20 -6.64 -7.86
N ALA A 174 -0.99 -7.65 -8.22
CA ALA A 174 -0.76 -9.02 -7.77
C ALA A 174 0.63 -9.54 -8.21
N GLY A 175 1.33 -10.21 -7.30
CA GLY A 175 2.67 -10.74 -7.54
C GLY A 175 3.80 -9.71 -7.47
N LYS A 176 3.49 -8.43 -7.24
CA LYS A 176 4.49 -7.38 -7.03
C LYS A 176 4.64 -7.09 -5.53
N ILE A 177 5.89 -7.07 -5.06
CA ILE A 177 6.20 -6.70 -3.67
C ILE A 177 6.12 -5.19 -3.44
N LEU A 178 6.24 -4.39 -4.50
CA LEU A 178 6.24 -2.94 -4.45
C LEU A 178 4.98 -2.37 -5.08
N ASN A 179 4.40 -1.37 -4.43
CA ASN A 179 3.42 -0.46 -4.99
C ASN A 179 4.16 0.62 -5.79
N ARG A 180 3.54 1.10 -6.86
CA ARG A 180 4.00 2.28 -7.60
C ARG A 180 3.24 3.51 -7.10
N ALA A 181 3.96 4.60 -6.86
CA ALA A 181 3.41 5.92 -6.56
C ALA A 181 3.81 6.90 -7.66
N ASP A 182 2.81 7.50 -8.32
CA ASP A 182 2.96 8.62 -9.24
C ASP A 182 2.46 9.88 -8.56
N VAL A 183 3.34 10.86 -8.39
CA VAL A 183 3.09 12.08 -7.62
C VAL A 183 3.21 13.30 -8.52
N VAL A 184 2.24 14.19 -8.41
CA VAL A 184 2.32 15.53 -9.01
C VAL A 184 2.05 16.55 -7.91
N VAL A 185 2.98 17.48 -7.69
CA VAL A 185 2.80 18.60 -6.76
C VAL A 185 2.79 19.90 -7.55
N ASN A 186 1.79 20.73 -7.30
CA ASN A 186 1.61 22.01 -7.96
C ASN A 186 1.69 23.15 -6.93
N CYS A 187 2.34 24.25 -7.32
CA CYS A 187 2.37 25.48 -6.54
C CYS A 187 1.57 26.57 -7.27
N PRO A 188 0.42 26.98 -6.76
CA PRO A 188 -0.41 27.99 -7.42
C PRO A 188 0.29 29.34 -7.58
N THR A 189 1.14 29.73 -6.65
CA THR A 189 1.78 31.04 -6.60
C THR A 189 3.02 31.17 -7.47
N ARG A 190 3.74 30.07 -7.73
CA ARG A 190 4.99 29.97 -8.54
C ARG A 190 6.07 31.03 -8.26
N ILE A 191 6.08 31.64 -7.09
CA ILE A 191 7.03 32.72 -6.77
C ILE A 191 8.21 32.12 -6.03
N GLY A 192 9.43 32.20 -6.63
CA GLY A 192 10.68 31.93 -5.94
C GLY A 192 10.81 30.52 -5.36
N LEU A 193 10.34 29.50 -6.08
CA LEU A 193 10.44 28.11 -5.64
C LEU A 193 11.91 27.73 -5.48
N PRO A 194 12.31 27.21 -4.33
CA PRO A 194 13.66 26.71 -4.10
C PRO A 194 13.92 25.44 -4.93
N HIS A 195 15.17 25.01 -4.92
CA HIS A 195 15.51 23.69 -5.48
C HIS A 195 14.92 22.60 -4.60
N LEU A 196 13.96 21.85 -5.15
CA LEU A 196 13.35 20.73 -4.46
C LEU A 196 13.99 19.41 -4.88
N TYR A 197 14.07 18.52 -3.90
CA TYR A 197 14.29 17.09 -4.10
C TYR A 197 13.05 16.35 -3.62
N ALA A 198 12.64 15.31 -4.34
CA ALA A 198 11.51 14.52 -3.92
C ALA A 198 11.73 13.05 -4.25
N GLY A 199 11.04 12.19 -3.51
CA GLY A 199 11.09 10.74 -3.65
C GLY A 199 10.29 10.06 -2.54
N GLY A 200 10.58 8.80 -2.28
CA GLY A 200 10.01 8.09 -1.14
C GLY A 200 10.97 8.03 0.04
N GLY A 201 10.41 7.83 1.23
CA GLY A 201 11.18 7.71 2.46
C GLY A 201 10.69 6.62 3.39
N ILE A 202 11.55 6.19 4.31
CA ILE A 202 11.30 5.19 5.34
C ILE A 202 11.65 5.80 6.69
N TYR A 203 10.72 5.80 7.64
CA TYR A 203 11.01 6.21 9.00
C TYR A 203 11.72 5.10 9.76
N LEU A 204 12.84 5.44 10.42
CA LEU A 204 13.67 4.52 11.18
C LEU A 204 13.30 4.60 12.66
N HIS A 205 12.74 3.54 13.23
CA HIS A 205 12.47 3.48 14.67
C HIS A 205 13.75 3.19 15.45
N ASP A 206 14.63 2.36 14.89
CA ASP A 206 15.96 2.10 15.40
C ASP A 206 17.00 2.30 14.30
N THR A 207 17.83 3.35 14.42
CA THR A 207 18.84 3.70 13.41
C THR A 207 20.05 2.79 13.41
N ILE A 208 20.17 1.91 14.40
CA ILE A 208 21.28 0.94 14.49
C ILE A 208 20.96 -0.39 13.82
N ASP A 209 19.72 -0.60 13.42
CA ASP A 209 19.31 -1.82 12.76
C ASP A 209 19.69 -1.83 11.25
N HIS A 210 19.36 -2.89 10.54
CA HIS A 210 19.90 -3.15 9.21
C HIS A 210 19.29 -2.22 8.14
N ILE A 211 20.15 -1.48 7.47
CA ILE A 211 19.82 -0.57 6.36
C ILE A 211 20.58 -1.02 5.11
N MET A 212 19.87 -1.05 3.98
CA MET A 212 20.47 -1.17 2.64
C MET A 212 20.30 0.15 1.87
N GLN A 213 21.39 0.60 1.25
CA GLN A 213 21.38 1.71 0.28
C GLN A 213 22.04 1.29 -1.02
N CYS A 214 21.37 1.53 -2.13
CA CYS A 214 21.88 1.26 -3.48
C CYS A 214 21.74 2.53 -4.32
N SER A 215 22.78 3.35 -4.35
CA SER A 215 22.77 4.63 -5.07
C SER A 215 22.62 4.45 -6.58
N GLN A 216 23.07 3.32 -7.15
CA GLN A 216 23.00 3.06 -8.58
C GLN A 216 21.58 2.80 -9.07
N CYS A 217 20.77 2.14 -8.26
CA CYS A 217 19.38 1.81 -8.59
C CYS A 217 18.34 2.65 -7.84
N GLY A 218 18.77 3.62 -7.04
CA GLY A 218 17.88 4.47 -6.24
C GLY A 218 17.11 3.72 -5.15
N ALA A 219 17.55 2.52 -4.77
CA ALA A 219 16.88 1.70 -3.76
C ALA A 219 17.43 1.95 -2.37
N ILE A 220 16.52 2.02 -1.41
CA ILE A 220 16.79 1.97 0.03
C ILE A 220 15.89 0.91 0.64
N ALA A 221 16.37 0.21 1.67
CA ALA A 221 15.57 -0.74 2.42
C ALA A 221 15.99 -0.73 3.89
N TYR A 222 15.07 -1.16 4.73
CA TYR A 222 15.23 -1.21 6.17
C TYR A 222 14.61 -2.48 6.70
N ALA A 223 15.22 -3.04 7.74
CA ALA A 223 14.74 -4.20 8.47
C ALA A 223 14.88 -3.92 9.96
N GLU A 224 13.82 -4.13 10.73
CA GLU A 224 13.82 -3.93 12.17
C GLU A 224 13.05 -5.04 12.89
N ASP A 225 13.08 -5.05 14.22
CA ASP A 225 12.20 -5.89 15.03
C ASP A 225 10.76 -5.43 14.87
N ALA A 226 9.87 -6.32 14.48
CA ALA A 226 8.44 -6.02 14.26
C ALA A 226 7.70 -5.50 15.51
N LEU A 227 8.32 -5.53 16.67
CA LEU A 227 7.84 -4.94 17.91
C LEU A 227 8.70 -3.77 18.40
N SER A 228 9.31 -3.03 17.50
CA SER A 228 10.01 -1.77 17.82
C SER A 228 9.06 -0.73 18.46
N ASP A 229 7.77 -0.76 18.12
CA ASP A 229 6.74 0.02 18.83
C ASP A 229 6.45 -0.56 20.21
N SER A 230 6.67 0.24 21.25
CA SER A 230 6.51 -0.17 22.64
C SER A 230 5.05 -0.52 23.02
N GLN A 231 4.07 0.06 22.35
CA GLN A 231 2.65 -0.25 22.61
C GLN A 231 2.28 -1.61 22.04
N ALA A 232 2.61 -1.87 20.77
CA ALA A 232 2.38 -3.17 20.14
C ALA A 232 3.15 -4.28 20.89
N ALA A 233 4.41 -4.03 21.30
CA ALA A 233 5.21 -4.95 22.09
C ALA A 233 4.52 -5.33 23.40
N LYS A 234 4.05 -4.33 24.16
CA LYS A 234 3.34 -4.56 25.41
C LYS A 234 2.08 -5.39 25.22
N MET A 235 1.23 -5.03 24.24
CA MET A 235 -0.02 -5.73 23.97
C MET A 235 0.21 -7.19 23.57
N ASN A 236 1.21 -7.48 22.72
CA ASN A 236 1.54 -8.85 22.33
C ASN A 236 2.13 -9.64 23.49
N SER A 237 2.99 -9.04 24.31
CA SER A 237 3.55 -9.67 25.50
C SER A 237 2.46 -10.05 26.52
N GLU A 238 1.48 -9.18 26.74
CA GLU A 238 0.35 -9.43 27.63
C GLU A 238 -0.59 -10.51 27.09
N TYR A 239 -0.82 -10.54 25.75
CA TYR A 239 -1.77 -11.47 25.12
C TYR A 239 -1.19 -12.87 24.91
N ASN A 240 -0.01 -12.99 24.29
CA ASN A 240 0.56 -14.25 23.85
C ASN A 240 1.93 -14.57 24.50
N GLY A 241 2.41 -13.73 25.41
CA GLY A 241 3.70 -13.90 26.07
C GLY A 241 4.91 -13.66 25.18
N SER A 242 4.73 -13.19 23.96
CA SER A 242 5.82 -12.97 23.02
C SER A 242 6.38 -11.56 23.14
N THR A 243 7.71 -11.46 23.24
CA THR A 243 8.46 -10.20 23.18
C THR A 243 9.08 -9.94 21.81
N SER A 244 8.94 -10.87 20.86
CA SER A 244 9.37 -10.73 19.48
C SER A 244 8.32 -11.30 18.55
N GLN A 245 8.10 -10.64 17.42
CA GLN A 245 7.19 -11.06 16.35
C GLN A 245 7.92 -11.14 15.00
N GLY A 246 9.22 -11.48 15.04
CA GLY A 246 10.04 -11.50 13.83
C GLY A 246 10.51 -10.11 13.40
N ARG A 247 10.76 -9.96 12.11
CA ARG A 247 11.29 -8.74 11.50
C ARG A 247 10.30 -8.16 10.52
N ASP A 248 10.08 -6.88 10.57
CA ASP A 248 9.40 -6.16 9.49
C ASP A 248 10.42 -5.56 8.51
N TYR A 249 10.02 -5.53 7.27
CA TYR A 249 10.83 -5.16 6.13
C TYR A 249 10.15 -4.09 5.30
N VAL A 250 10.87 -3.01 5.02
CA VAL A 250 10.39 -1.89 4.22
C VAL A 250 11.39 -1.55 3.14
N ALA A 251 10.93 -1.13 1.98
CA ALA A 251 11.78 -0.65 0.90
C ALA A 251 11.14 0.49 0.11
N VAL A 252 12.00 1.34 -0.44
CA VAL A 252 11.66 2.39 -1.39
C VAL A 252 12.65 2.35 -2.54
N ILE A 253 12.17 2.56 -3.77
CA ILE A 253 12.99 2.75 -4.95
C ILE A 253 12.55 4.04 -5.64
N THR A 254 13.45 5.00 -5.77
CA THR A 254 13.22 6.23 -6.55
C THR A 254 14.12 6.21 -7.78
N PRO A 255 13.59 5.86 -8.97
CA PRO A 255 14.39 5.83 -10.20
C PRO A 255 15.04 7.20 -10.47
N GLY A 256 16.32 7.19 -10.77
CA GLY A 256 17.11 8.41 -10.99
C GLY A 256 17.40 9.21 -9.70
N ALA A 257 17.31 8.57 -8.53
CA ALA A 257 17.73 9.19 -7.28
C ALA A 257 19.21 9.62 -7.33
N THR A 258 19.47 10.80 -6.84
CA THR A 258 20.82 11.40 -6.76
C THR A 258 21.26 11.67 -5.33
N ARG A 259 20.34 11.51 -4.36
CA ARG A 259 20.60 11.66 -2.92
C ARG A 259 19.95 10.50 -2.18
N GLN A 260 20.71 9.88 -1.29
CA GLN A 260 20.23 8.94 -0.28
C GLN A 260 20.81 9.38 1.05
N GLU A 261 19.98 9.78 1.98
CA GLU A 261 20.38 10.39 3.24
C GLU A 261 19.34 10.19 4.33
N ILE A 262 19.72 10.44 5.57
CA ILE A 262 18.83 10.41 6.72
C ILE A 262 18.57 11.85 7.15
N ILE A 263 17.30 12.26 7.16
CA ILE A 263 16.82 13.56 7.67
C ILE A 263 15.68 13.28 8.63
N ASP A 264 15.71 13.87 9.82
CA ASP A 264 14.69 13.75 10.86
C ASP A 264 14.27 12.29 11.13
N GLY A 265 15.25 11.38 11.22
CA GLY A 265 15.03 9.96 11.46
C GLY A 265 14.45 9.18 10.28
N SER A 266 14.34 9.80 9.11
CA SER A 266 13.84 9.17 7.90
C SER A 266 14.97 8.92 6.90
N LEU A 267 15.11 7.67 6.44
CA LEU A 267 15.97 7.29 5.34
C LEU A 267 15.27 7.61 4.03
N LEU A 268 15.88 8.45 3.21
CA LEU A 268 15.26 9.04 2.02
C LEU A 268 15.99 8.61 0.75
N SER A 269 15.24 8.38 -0.33
CA SER A 269 15.76 8.22 -1.69
C SER A 269 15.16 9.28 -2.59
N LEU A 270 15.98 10.24 -3.04
CA LEU A 270 15.53 11.51 -3.59
C LEU A 270 16.15 11.81 -4.95
N ARG A 271 15.37 12.42 -5.83
CA ARG A 271 15.84 13.01 -7.08
C ARG A 271 15.47 14.50 -7.15
N LYS A 272 16.16 15.26 -8.01
CA LYS A 272 15.72 16.61 -8.34
C LYS A 272 14.27 16.62 -8.81
N TYR A 273 13.48 17.57 -8.30
CA TYR A 273 12.06 17.67 -8.62
C TYR A 273 11.70 19.10 -9.02
N HIS A 274 10.94 19.24 -10.09
CA HIS A 274 10.34 20.51 -10.50
C HIS A 274 8.83 20.41 -10.30
N VAL A 275 8.28 21.41 -9.65
CA VAL A 275 6.84 21.49 -9.39
C VAL A 275 6.06 21.44 -10.70
N GLY A 276 5.09 20.53 -10.75
CA GLY A 276 4.31 20.22 -11.93
C GLY A 276 4.81 19.00 -12.74
N ASP A 277 6.01 18.50 -12.46
CA ASP A 277 6.48 17.26 -13.07
C ASP A 277 5.83 16.05 -12.38
N THR A 278 5.80 14.92 -13.08
CA THR A 278 5.45 13.65 -12.46
C THR A 278 6.70 13.01 -11.82
N LEU A 279 6.63 12.77 -10.52
CA LEU A 279 7.58 11.95 -9.79
C LEU A 279 7.03 10.52 -9.68
N THR A 280 7.77 9.54 -10.16
CA THR A 280 7.47 8.12 -9.89
C THR A 280 8.47 7.56 -8.89
N TYR A 281 7.94 6.88 -7.86
CA TYR A 281 8.74 6.02 -6.98
C TYR A 281 7.95 4.77 -6.61
N TYR A 282 8.62 3.81 -6.00
CA TYR A 282 8.04 2.54 -5.59
C TYR A 282 8.31 2.30 -4.12
N PHE A 283 7.37 1.67 -3.43
CA PHE A 283 7.53 1.30 -2.03
C PHE A 283 6.80 0.00 -1.73
N GLY A 284 7.28 -0.71 -0.73
CA GLY A 284 6.65 -1.95 -0.31
C GLY A 284 7.24 -2.49 0.97
N ALA A 285 6.62 -3.54 1.46
CA ALA A 285 6.98 -4.15 2.72
C ALA A 285 6.71 -5.66 2.72
N CYS A 286 7.30 -6.34 3.69
CA CYS A 286 7.06 -7.75 3.95
C CYS A 286 7.32 -8.04 5.43
N TRP A 287 7.00 -9.24 5.86
CA TRP A 287 7.26 -9.75 7.20
C TRP A 287 8.12 -11.02 7.15
N SER A 288 9.04 -11.21 8.08
CA SER A 288 9.85 -12.45 8.15
C SER A 288 9.02 -13.70 8.35
N GLU A 289 7.82 -13.57 8.95
CA GLU A 289 6.87 -14.65 9.15
C GLU A 289 5.89 -14.85 7.98
N TRP A 290 6.01 -14.05 6.91
CA TRP A 290 5.18 -14.21 5.71
C TRP A 290 5.56 -15.48 4.96
N LYS A 291 4.53 -16.24 4.51
CA LYS A 291 4.70 -17.50 3.78
C LYS A 291 3.63 -17.69 2.70
N ASP A 292 4.07 -18.19 1.55
CA ASP A 292 3.21 -18.66 0.45
C ASP A 292 3.78 -19.99 -0.07
N GLY A 293 3.33 -21.11 0.51
CA GLY A 293 3.92 -22.42 0.28
C GLY A 293 5.37 -22.44 0.76
N GLU A 294 6.31 -22.65 -0.16
CA GLU A 294 7.76 -22.66 0.13
C GLU A 294 8.39 -21.26 0.08
N LYS A 295 7.67 -20.26 -0.46
CA LYS A 295 8.16 -18.89 -0.55
C LYS A 295 8.10 -18.23 0.82
N SER A 296 9.16 -17.54 1.18
CA SER A 296 9.25 -16.76 2.41
C SER A 296 10.40 -15.76 2.30
N MET A 297 10.44 -14.80 3.22
CA MET A 297 11.54 -13.83 3.36
C MET A 297 12.04 -13.86 4.82
N PRO A 298 12.71 -14.95 5.24
CA PRO A 298 12.99 -15.20 6.66
C PRO A 298 14.16 -14.38 7.23
N THR A 299 14.95 -13.70 6.37
CA THR A 299 16.13 -12.93 6.79
C THR A 299 16.17 -11.57 6.11
N ASP A 300 16.83 -10.61 6.75
CA ASP A 300 17.05 -9.26 6.23
C ASP A 300 17.71 -9.32 4.84
N GLU A 301 18.68 -10.21 4.63
CA GLU A 301 19.38 -10.34 3.36
C GLU A 301 18.44 -10.88 2.25
N SER A 302 17.53 -11.81 2.58
CA SER A 302 16.52 -12.27 1.61
C SER A 302 15.59 -11.14 1.15
N TRP A 303 15.25 -10.21 2.05
CA TRP A 303 14.52 -8.99 1.70
C TRP A 303 15.35 -8.06 0.82
N PHE A 304 16.58 -7.76 1.22
CA PHE A 304 17.46 -6.87 0.47
C PHE A 304 17.74 -7.38 -0.95
N ASP A 305 17.88 -8.69 -1.12
CA ASP A 305 18.02 -9.32 -2.43
C ASP A 305 16.76 -9.19 -3.28
N ALA A 306 15.57 -9.39 -2.68
CA ALA A 306 14.30 -9.20 -3.36
C ALA A 306 14.13 -7.74 -3.83
N VAL A 307 14.55 -6.76 -3.02
CA VAL A 307 14.52 -5.34 -3.39
C VAL A 307 15.49 -5.02 -4.52
N ARG A 308 16.72 -5.57 -4.46
CA ARG A 308 17.71 -5.41 -5.55
C ARG A 308 17.20 -5.98 -6.87
N GLU A 309 16.52 -7.14 -6.82
CA GLU A 309 15.94 -7.76 -8.01
C GLU A 309 14.76 -6.96 -8.55
N ALA A 310 13.89 -6.47 -7.67
CA ALA A 310 12.79 -5.59 -8.06
C ALA A 310 13.32 -4.31 -8.74
N ALA A 311 14.38 -3.71 -8.23
CA ALA A 311 14.99 -2.51 -8.80
C ALA A 311 15.45 -2.71 -10.24
N LYS A 312 16.04 -3.86 -10.57
CA LYS A 312 16.45 -4.19 -11.95
C LYS A 312 15.29 -4.26 -12.93
N SER A 313 14.09 -4.56 -12.46
CA SER A 313 12.89 -4.65 -13.31
C SER A 313 12.19 -3.30 -13.53
N ILE A 314 12.64 -2.25 -12.82
CA ILE A 314 12.08 -0.90 -12.86
C ILE A 314 12.90 0.02 -13.80
N GLU A 315 14.16 -0.31 -14.05
CA GLU A 315 15.00 0.36 -15.04
C GLU A 315 14.58 0.03 -16.49
#